data_a410adc09e8f41e019c06c1d831e84fe
#
_entry.id   a410adc09e8f41e019c06c1d831e84fe
#
_cell.length_a   1.000
_cell.length_b   1.000
_cell.length_c   1.000
_cell.angle_alpha   90.00
_cell.angle_beta   90.00
_cell.angle_gamma   90.00
#
_symmetry.space_group_name_H-M   'P 1'
#
loop_
_entity.id
_entity.type
_entity.pdbx_description
1 polymer ?
#
loop_
_entity_poly.entity_id
_entity_poly.type
_entity_poly.pdbx_seq_one_letter_code
_entity_poly.pdbx_strand_id
1 'polypeptide(L)'
;MEVSGPGRALIEQLLKENERKGFLDTPALERIARSLAVPSSRVFSIAGQLEHFDFLSPPGRTVNVCCGPACALAGSDRLYDSASEELGGDDRETHIHCSLGSPYWHRPIMVEVDDRRKRRLAEKIKQVDLGSLKALVKGVSSNGLRPLGTGIETRAETLSAKGERVVTHRRGRPRGGLALSRPELDPVTILGIIKDSRILDTASGCELAGLITEVTEGKDGRRLVVCDVGGSEPENSPGPTIASLDPVGVLEGLTIAAFASGADEAVLIVPYEDPELRDLFSKLLSGLRKQRVASIKLELFAIPNFIPCDREIGIASLFGGLTLSEGVTRAKQSRWHLWGRDVLVSVPEVFAALPWLLANGARAYRGLRGAGTRVVTIGGKVKRPCLAEVSLGSSLDELISEYAGGLPQRSEIKAIHFGGVFGGPLRSGAKRSSLRSLYNKYGGAGVSQVLAIDQSTCLVQWSEHFARLAERLCCGACVPGRLGPPYVLRILSRIRAGDGRPSDLDEIEATVDLMKEASLCPQGGKVLNPVILSLQNFKKEFEEHVIERKCAAGVCWPRS
;
A
#
# COMPACT_ATOMS: atom_id res chain seq x y z
N MET A 1 -21.72 -21.64 8.65
CA MET A 1 -21.62 -20.96 7.35
C MET A 1 -20.14 -20.81 7.08
N GLU A 2 -19.66 -21.42 6.01
CA GLU A 2 -18.27 -21.30 5.56
C GLU A 2 -17.93 -19.84 5.23
N VAL A 3 -16.66 -19.47 5.18
CA VAL A 3 -16.15 -18.14 4.74
C VAL A 3 -16.58 -17.79 3.28
N SER A 4 -17.56 -18.49 2.77
CA SER A 4 -18.24 -18.30 1.48
C SER A 4 -19.35 -17.24 1.57
N GLY A 5 -19.00 -16.02 1.96
CA GLY A 5 -19.93 -14.90 1.91
C GLY A 5 -20.29 -14.53 0.46
N PRO A 6 -21.43 -13.86 0.23
CA PRO A 6 -21.89 -13.48 -1.12
C PRO A 6 -20.85 -12.65 -1.90
N GLY A 7 -20.00 -11.89 -1.21
CA GLY A 7 -18.94 -11.12 -1.83
C GLY A 7 -17.82 -11.98 -2.42
N ARG A 8 -17.46 -13.08 -1.77
CA ARG A 8 -16.44 -14.01 -2.30
C ARG A 8 -16.88 -14.62 -3.62
N ALA A 9 -18.09 -15.18 -3.65
CA ALA A 9 -18.64 -15.79 -4.87
C ALA A 9 -18.72 -14.76 -6.02
N LEU A 10 -19.06 -13.51 -5.69
CA LEU A 10 -19.11 -12.43 -6.67
C LEU A 10 -17.71 -12.14 -7.24
N ILE A 11 -16.71 -11.95 -6.39
CA ILE A 11 -15.33 -11.67 -6.83
C ILE A 11 -14.80 -12.83 -7.68
N GLU A 12 -14.98 -14.07 -7.25
CA GLU A 12 -14.55 -15.26 -8.01
C GLU A 12 -15.20 -15.34 -9.40
N GLN A 13 -16.49 -15.01 -9.52
CA GLN A 13 -17.17 -14.99 -10.82
C GLN A 13 -16.71 -13.83 -11.71
N LEU A 14 -16.47 -12.66 -11.14
CA LEU A 14 -15.91 -11.51 -11.87
C LEU A 14 -14.52 -11.83 -12.42
N LEU A 15 -13.64 -12.42 -11.60
CA LEU A 15 -12.30 -12.82 -12.00
C LEU A 15 -12.33 -13.87 -13.11
N LYS A 16 -13.15 -14.92 -12.96
CA LYS A 16 -13.30 -15.97 -13.96
C LYS A 16 -13.79 -15.44 -15.30
N GLU A 17 -14.75 -14.51 -15.30
CA GLU A 17 -15.21 -13.90 -16.53
C GLU A 17 -14.16 -12.99 -17.16
N ASN A 18 -13.44 -12.22 -16.33
CA ASN A 18 -12.33 -11.39 -16.79
C ASN A 18 -11.17 -12.21 -17.36
N GLU A 19 -10.81 -13.34 -16.74
CA GLU A 19 -9.79 -14.26 -17.28
C GLU A 19 -10.20 -14.83 -18.66
N ARG A 20 -11.50 -15.11 -18.83
CA ARG A 20 -12.04 -15.65 -20.09
C ARG A 20 -12.04 -14.64 -21.23
N LYS A 21 -12.41 -13.39 -20.97
CA LYS A 21 -12.72 -12.38 -22.00
C LYS A 21 -11.73 -11.21 -22.02
N GLY A 22 -11.06 -10.95 -20.89
CA GLY A 22 -10.13 -9.85 -20.72
C GLY A 22 -10.80 -8.54 -20.34
N PHE A 23 -12.14 -8.50 -20.22
CA PHE A 23 -12.91 -7.35 -19.76
C PHE A 23 -14.32 -7.79 -19.35
N LEU A 24 -15.04 -6.94 -18.63
CA LEU A 24 -16.37 -7.20 -18.12
C LEU A 24 -17.40 -6.33 -18.84
N ASP A 25 -18.08 -6.86 -19.85
CA ASP A 25 -19.18 -6.15 -20.50
C ASP A 25 -20.49 -6.23 -19.71
N THR A 26 -21.41 -5.33 -20.02
CA THR A 26 -22.76 -5.29 -19.40
C THR A 26 -23.46 -6.65 -19.39
N PRO A 27 -23.52 -7.42 -20.51
CA PRO A 27 -24.14 -8.74 -20.49
C PRO A 27 -23.49 -9.74 -19.54
N ALA A 28 -22.15 -9.66 -19.34
CA ALA A 28 -21.45 -10.52 -18.40
C ALA A 28 -21.83 -10.19 -16.95
N LEU A 29 -21.82 -8.90 -16.59
CA LEU A 29 -22.21 -8.45 -15.25
C LEU A 29 -23.67 -8.80 -14.92
N GLU A 30 -24.60 -8.69 -15.88
CA GLU A 30 -25.98 -9.09 -15.71
C GLU A 30 -26.16 -10.61 -15.54
N ARG A 31 -25.36 -11.43 -16.24
CA ARG A 31 -25.37 -12.89 -16.03
C ARG A 31 -24.90 -13.24 -14.62
N ILE A 32 -23.83 -12.61 -14.15
CA ILE A 32 -23.30 -12.79 -12.79
C ILE A 32 -24.37 -12.39 -11.77
N ALA A 33 -25.00 -11.24 -11.94
CA ALA A 33 -26.06 -10.75 -11.06
C ALA A 33 -27.21 -11.78 -10.94
N ARG A 34 -27.68 -12.31 -12.06
CA ARG A 34 -28.72 -13.35 -12.09
C ARG A 34 -28.27 -14.66 -11.42
N SER A 35 -27.03 -15.11 -11.67
CA SER A 35 -26.51 -16.36 -11.11
C SER A 35 -26.37 -16.32 -9.59
N LEU A 36 -26.09 -15.14 -9.02
CA LEU A 36 -25.92 -14.92 -7.59
C LEU A 36 -27.18 -14.40 -6.90
N ALA A 37 -28.27 -14.16 -7.65
CA ALA A 37 -29.49 -13.56 -7.15
C ALA A 37 -29.27 -12.20 -6.44
N VAL A 38 -28.35 -11.37 -6.97
CA VAL A 38 -28.07 -10.03 -6.46
C VAL A 38 -28.46 -8.96 -7.49
N PRO A 39 -28.80 -7.74 -7.07
CA PRO A 39 -29.10 -6.65 -7.99
C PRO A 39 -27.94 -6.35 -8.94
N SER A 40 -28.21 -6.14 -10.23
CA SER A 40 -27.19 -5.79 -11.22
C SER A 40 -26.39 -4.54 -10.82
N SER A 41 -27.07 -3.52 -10.27
CA SER A 41 -26.43 -2.30 -9.78
C SER A 41 -25.34 -2.58 -8.72
N ARG A 42 -25.54 -3.58 -7.87
CA ARG A 42 -24.54 -4.01 -6.87
C ARG A 42 -23.31 -4.64 -7.54
N VAL A 43 -23.52 -5.51 -8.53
CA VAL A 43 -22.44 -6.13 -9.30
C VAL A 43 -21.61 -5.08 -10.02
N PHE A 44 -22.28 -4.13 -10.70
CA PHE A 44 -21.62 -3.02 -11.37
C PHE A 44 -20.82 -2.14 -10.39
N SER A 45 -21.42 -1.80 -9.24
CA SER A 45 -20.75 -0.98 -8.23
C SER A 45 -19.51 -1.65 -7.65
N ILE A 46 -19.59 -2.94 -7.33
CA ILE A 46 -18.44 -3.68 -6.77
C ILE A 46 -17.36 -3.88 -7.84
N ALA A 47 -17.73 -4.26 -9.06
CA ALA A 47 -16.77 -4.39 -10.15
C ALA A 47 -16.05 -3.07 -10.47
N GLY A 48 -16.77 -1.95 -10.47
CA GLY A 48 -16.22 -0.61 -10.71
C GLY A 48 -15.30 -0.07 -9.61
N GLN A 49 -15.27 -0.72 -8.44
CA GLN A 49 -14.33 -0.39 -7.36
C GLN A 49 -12.98 -1.09 -7.48
N LEU A 50 -12.90 -2.08 -8.37
CA LEU A 50 -11.71 -2.92 -8.55
C LEU A 50 -10.99 -2.46 -9.82
N GLU A 51 -9.83 -1.83 -9.67
CA GLU A 51 -9.02 -1.33 -10.81
C GLU A 51 -8.58 -2.43 -11.79
N HIS A 52 -8.70 -3.68 -11.38
CA HIS A 52 -8.36 -4.86 -12.19
C HIS A 52 -9.27 -5.04 -13.41
N PHE A 53 -10.48 -4.48 -13.38
CA PHE A 53 -11.49 -4.77 -14.39
C PHE A 53 -11.67 -3.62 -15.38
N ASP A 54 -11.46 -3.92 -16.66
CA ASP A 54 -11.88 -3.09 -17.76
C ASP A 54 -13.34 -3.39 -18.13
N PHE A 55 -14.14 -2.37 -18.43
CA PHE A 55 -15.53 -2.51 -18.85
C PHE A 55 -15.72 -2.41 -20.38
N LEU A 56 -14.66 -2.03 -21.06
CA LEU A 56 -14.55 -2.00 -22.51
C LEU A 56 -13.46 -2.95 -22.95
N SER A 57 -13.54 -3.41 -24.19
CA SER A 57 -12.43 -4.17 -24.76
C SER A 57 -11.15 -3.35 -24.66
N PRO A 58 -10.15 -3.82 -23.90
CA PRO A 58 -8.93 -3.06 -23.73
C PRO A 58 -8.14 -2.98 -25.03
N PRO A 59 -7.28 -1.97 -25.17
CA PRO A 59 -6.41 -1.81 -26.33
C PRO A 59 -5.50 -3.02 -26.50
N GLY A 60 -4.98 -3.20 -27.70
CA GLY A 60 -4.06 -4.31 -28.00
C GLY A 60 -2.77 -4.25 -27.18
N ARG A 61 -2.41 -3.06 -26.68
CA ARG A 61 -1.23 -2.83 -25.89
C ARG A 61 -1.46 -1.78 -24.81
N THR A 62 -0.98 -2.03 -23.62
CA THR A 62 -1.02 -1.10 -22.50
C THR A 62 0.39 -0.89 -21.94
N VAL A 63 0.76 0.34 -21.66
CA VAL A 63 2.04 0.73 -21.05
C VAL A 63 1.73 1.45 -19.74
N ASN A 64 2.00 0.81 -18.62
CA ASN A 64 1.77 1.36 -17.29
C ASN A 64 3.06 1.98 -16.75
N VAL A 65 3.08 3.28 -16.53
CA VAL A 65 4.20 4.00 -15.91
C VAL A 65 3.92 4.16 -14.41
N CYS A 66 4.81 3.69 -13.57
CA CYS A 66 4.64 3.85 -12.12
C CYS A 66 4.81 5.32 -11.72
N CYS A 67 3.76 5.90 -11.14
CA CYS A 67 3.74 7.25 -10.60
C CYS A 67 3.71 7.26 -9.05
N GLY A 68 4.16 6.19 -8.40
CA GLY A 68 4.35 6.19 -6.94
C GLY A 68 5.39 7.22 -6.48
N PRO A 69 5.38 7.65 -5.20
CA PRO A 69 6.21 8.76 -4.74
C PRO A 69 7.71 8.63 -5.03
N ALA A 70 8.29 7.42 -4.90
CA ALA A 70 9.69 7.18 -5.21
C ALA A 70 10.00 7.34 -6.71
N CYS A 71 9.08 6.88 -7.59
CA CYS A 71 9.20 7.03 -9.03
C CYS A 71 9.03 8.49 -9.47
N ALA A 72 8.11 9.23 -8.85
CA ALA A 72 7.91 10.66 -9.09
C ALA A 72 9.16 11.47 -8.74
N LEU A 73 9.82 11.20 -7.60
CA LEU A 73 11.13 11.80 -7.26
C LEU A 73 12.23 11.48 -8.27
N ALA A 74 12.13 10.36 -8.95
CA ALA A 74 13.03 9.97 -10.03
C ALA A 74 12.66 10.56 -11.40
N GLY A 75 11.48 11.20 -11.52
CA GLY A 75 11.02 11.89 -12.72
C GLY A 75 10.02 11.13 -13.59
N SER A 76 9.32 10.12 -13.05
CA SER A 76 8.32 9.34 -13.81
C SER A 76 7.16 10.19 -14.32
N ASP A 77 6.74 11.21 -13.58
CA ASP A 77 5.65 12.11 -13.99
C ASP A 77 5.98 12.78 -15.32
N ARG A 78 7.22 13.30 -15.47
CA ARG A 78 7.67 13.94 -16.73
C ARG A 78 7.74 12.95 -17.88
N LEU A 79 8.15 11.72 -17.60
CA LEU A 79 8.19 10.66 -18.60
C LEU A 79 6.79 10.30 -19.07
N TYR A 80 5.85 10.20 -18.14
CA TYR A 80 4.45 9.94 -18.44
C TYR A 80 3.84 11.06 -19.31
N ASP A 81 3.99 12.31 -18.88
CA ASP A 81 3.47 13.48 -19.59
C ASP A 81 4.03 13.54 -21.04
N SER A 82 5.36 13.45 -21.20
CA SER A 82 6.02 13.49 -22.50
C SER A 82 5.61 12.33 -23.43
N ALA A 83 5.40 11.13 -22.88
CA ALA A 83 4.97 9.99 -23.67
C ALA A 83 3.49 10.09 -24.06
N SER A 84 2.66 10.64 -23.18
CA SER A 84 1.23 10.88 -23.46
C SER A 84 1.03 11.95 -24.54
N GLU A 85 1.81 13.02 -24.52
CA GLU A 85 1.80 14.06 -25.56
C GLU A 85 2.19 13.50 -26.93
N GLU A 86 3.20 12.61 -27.00
CA GLU A 86 3.67 12.04 -28.26
C GLU A 86 2.66 11.08 -28.90
N LEU A 87 1.84 10.41 -28.10
CA LEU A 87 0.75 9.54 -28.59
C LEU A 87 -0.46 10.32 -29.11
N GLY A 88 -0.54 11.64 -28.87
CA GLY A 88 -1.65 12.47 -29.34
C GLY A 88 -3.00 12.13 -28.73
N GLY A 89 -3.05 11.45 -27.58
CA GLY A 89 -4.25 11.26 -26.77
C GLY A 89 -5.30 10.27 -27.28
N ASP A 90 -5.21 9.77 -28.51
CA ASP A 90 -6.24 8.88 -29.10
C ASP A 90 -5.68 7.72 -29.95
N ASP A 91 -4.54 7.16 -29.55
CA ASP A 91 -4.10 5.90 -30.16
C ASP A 91 -4.90 4.74 -29.60
N ARG A 92 -5.91 4.30 -30.37
CA ARG A 92 -6.76 3.14 -30.03
C ARG A 92 -5.99 1.82 -29.89
N GLU A 93 -4.74 1.79 -30.25
CA GLU A 93 -3.91 0.59 -30.23
C GLU A 93 -2.98 0.50 -29.02
N THR A 94 -2.55 1.64 -28.49
CA THR A 94 -1.63 1.70 -27.33
C THR A 94 -2.11 2.76 -26.34
N HIS A 95 -2.34 2.36 -25.09
CA HIS A 95 -2.68 3.27 -24.01
C HIS A 95 -1.53 3.37 -23.02
N ILE A 96 -1.27 4.59 -22.53
CA ILE A 96 -0.39 4.82 -21.40
C ILE A 96 -1.24 5.11 -20.17
N HIS A 97 -0.97 4.37 -19.11
CA HIS A 97 -1.62 4.57 -17.82
C HIS A 97 -0.59 4.92 -16.75
N CYS A 98 -0.97 5.82 -15.85
CA CYS A 98 -0.27 5.99 -14.59
C CYS A 98 -0.67 4.83 -13.67
N SER A 99 0.25 3.96 -13.33
CA SER A 99 0.02 2.89 -12.37
C SER A 99 0.50 3.28 -10.98
N LEU A 100 -0.19 2.79 -9.97
CA LEU A 100 0.20 2.90 -8.57
C LEU A 100 0.65 1.53 -8.07
N GLY A 101 1.62 1.53 -7.17
CA GLY A 101 1.86 0.33 -6.37
C GLY A 101 2.75 -0.72 -6.99
N SER A 102 3.83 -0.30 -7.64
CA SER A 102 4.89 -1.27 -7.88
C SER A 102 5.56 -1.65 -6.55
N PRO A 103 5.63 -2.94 -6.17
CA PRO A 103 6.39 -3.38 -5.00
C PRO A 103 7.90 -3.16 -5.15
N TYR A 104 8.34 -2.56 -6.26
CA TYR A 104 9.76 -2.39 -6.65
C TYR A 104 10.25 -0.95 -6.52
N TRP A 105 9.66 -0.15 -5.65
CA TRP A 105 9.97 1.26 -5.36
C TRP A 105 11.48 1.55 -5.12
N HIS A 106 12.29 0.55 -4.80
CA HIS A 106 13.74 0.66 -4.67
C HIS A 106 14.47 0.77 -6.02
N ARG A 107 13.76 0.58 -7.12
CA ARG A 107 14.27 0.72 -8.48
C ARG A 107 13.36 1.65 -9.30
N PRO A 108 13.42 2.97 -9.00
CA PRO A 108 12.59 3.95 -9.70
C PRO A 108 13.00 3.97 -11.16
N ILE A 109 12.21 4.25 -11.88
CA ILE A 109 11.13 4.39 -12.75
C ILE A 109 10.73 3.03 -13.32
N MET A 110 9.59 2.56 -12.92
CA MET A 110 9.05 1.28 -13.35
C MET A 110 8.04 1.47 -14.47
N VAL A 111 8.13 0.63 -15.46
CA VAL A 111 7.17 0.53 -16.56
C VAL A 111 6.74 -0.92 -16.71
N GLU A 112 5.46 -1.13 -16.82
CA GLU A 112 4.86 -2.43 -17.11
C GLU A 112 4.24 -2.37 -18.51
N VAL A 113 4.55 -3.34 -19.36
CA VAL A 113 4.02 -3.43 -20.71
C VAL A 113 3.20 -4.70 -20.83
N ASP A 114 1.92 -4.56 -21.12
CA ASP A 114 1.02 -5.65 -21.50
C ASP A 114 0.78 -5.58 -23.02
N ASP A 115 1.21 -6.59 -23.75
CA ASP A 115 1.03 -6.70 -25.21
C ASP A 115 0.21 -7.95 -25.55
N ARG A 116 -1.10 -7.78 -25.57
CA ARG A 116 -2.06 -8.86 -25.85
C ARG A 116 -1.94 -9.42 -27.27
N ARG A 117 -1.43 -8.63 -28.24
CA ARG A 117 -1.20 -9.10 -29.60
C ARG A 117 -0.13 -10.18 -29.66
N LYS A 118 0.88 -10.07 -28.80
CA LYS A 118 1.99 -11.01 -28.72
C LYS A 118 1.76 -12.16 -27.74
N ARG A 119 0.59 -12.21 -27.08
CA ARG A 119 0.30 -13.15 -25.97
C ARG A 119 1.39 -13.15 -24.89
N ARG A 120 2.08 -12.04 -24.71
CA ARG A 120 3.06 -11.86 -23.65
C ARG A 120 2.37 -11.32 -22.41
N LEU A 121 2.60 -12.00 -21.29
CA LEU A 121 2.25 -11.48 -19.96
C LEU A 121 2.99 -10.17 -19.71
N ALA A 122 2.42 -9.32 -18.88
CA ALA A 122 2.98 -8.04 -18.52
C ALA A 122 4.48 -8.11 -18.19
N GLU A 123 5.28 -7.39 -18.95
CA GLU A 123 6.73 -7.32 -18.76
C GLU A 123 7.06 -6.08 -17.93
N LYS A 124 7.65 -6.27 -16.74
CA LYS A 124 8.07 -5.18 -15.86
C LYS A 124 9.50 -4.77 -16.19
N ILE A 125 9.69 -3.49 -16.48
CA ILE A 125 10.97 -2.93 -16.92
C ILE A 125 11.40 -1.83 -15.94
N LYS A 126 12.65 -1.83 -15.53
CA LYS A 126 13.21 -0.86 -14.58
C LYS A 126 14.10 0.18 -15.25
N GLN A 127 14.25 1.33 -14.59
CA GLN A 127 15.17 2.41 -15.01
C GLN A 127 14.94 2.85 -16.45
N VAL A 128 13.69 3.05 -16.81
CA VAL A 128 13.28 3.47 -18.16
C VAL A 128 13.52 4.97 -18.32
N ASP A 129 14.27 5.36 -19.34
CA ASP A 129 14.37 6.75 -19.78
C ASP A 129 13.33 7.09 -20.87
N LEU A 130 13.24 8.36 -21.23
CA LEU A 130 12.24 8.82 -22.20
C LEU A 130 12.39 8.14 -23.57
N GLY A 131 13.62 7.95 -24.05
CA GLY A 131 13.87 7.26 -25.33
C GLY A 131 13.39 5.83 -25.32
N SER A 132 13.70 5.11 -24.25
CA SER A 132 13.26 3.74 -24.01
C SER A 132 11.75 3.64 -23.88
N LEU A 133 11.11 4.57 -23.14
CA LEU A 133 9.66 4.60 -22.99
C LEU A 133 8.97 4.84 -24.34
N LYS A 134 9.45 5.79 -25.13
CA LYS A 134 8.94 6.06 -26.48
C LYS A 134 9.06 4.84 -27.41
N ALA A 135 10.17 4.11 -27.34
CA ALA A 135 10.35 2.88 -28.09
C ALA A 135 9.35 1.80 -27.64
N LEU A 136 9.13 1.64 -26.33
CA LEU A 136 8.14 0.73 -25.78
C LEU A 136 6.72 1.09 -26.23
N VAL A 137 6.37 2.36 -26.21
CA VAL A 137 5.07 2.86 -26.67
C VAL A 137 4.85 2.54 -28.17
N LYS A 138 5.86 2.76 -29.01
CA LYS A 138 5.80 2.45 -30.46
C LYS A 138 5.88 0.96 -30.80
N GLY A 139 5.94 0.08 -29.82
CA GLY A 139 6.00 -1.37 -30.06
C GLY A 139 7.35 -1.89 -30.52
N VAL A 140 8.39 -1.05 -30.44
CA VAL A 140 9.77 -1.48 -30.72
C VAL A 140 10.27 -2.36 -29.56
N SER A 141 11.02 -3.41 -29.89
CA SER A 141 11.56 -4.33 -28.90
C SER A 141 12.40 -3.61 -27.86
N SER A 142 12.27 -4.06 -26.61
CA SER A 142 13.04 -3.58 -25.46
C SER A 142 14.52 -4.01 -25.49
N ASN A 143 15.13 -4.15 -26.65
CA ASN A 143 16.53 -4.55 -26.80
C ASN A 143 17.45 -3.62 -25.98
N GLY A 144 18.07 -4.18 -24.95
CA GLY A 144 18.93 -3.46 -24.00
C GLY A 144 18.27 -3.06 -22.67
N LEU A 145 16.94 -3.10 -22.56
CA LEU A 145 16.25 -2.93 -21.30
C LEU A 145 16.23 -4.27 -20.52
N ARG A 146 16.61 -4.22 -19.27
CA ARG A 146 16.62 -5.44 -18.44
C ARG A 146 15.23 -5.65 -17.82
N PRO A 147 14.54 -6.75 -18.15
CA PRO A 147 13.33 -7.13 -17.43
C PRO A 147 13.63 -7.25 -15.94
N LEU A 148 12.69 -6.84 -15.11
CA LEU A 148 12.72 -7.23 -13.71
C LEU A 148 12.35 -8.70 -13.63
N GLY A 149 13.21 -9.49 -12.99
CA GLY A 149 12.77 -10.77 -12.47
C GLY A 149 11.54 -10.51 -11.58
N THR A 150 10.42 -11.16 -11.88
CA THR A 150 9.14 -10.93 -11.19
C THR A 150 9.05 -11.70 -9.87
N GLY A 151 10.12 -12.37 -9.44
CA GLY A 151 10.07 -13.40 -8.44
C GLY A 151 10.40 -12.98 -7.01
N ILE A 152 10.17 -13.93 -6.12
CA ILE A 152 10.57 -13.92 -4.72
C ILE A 152 12.07 -13.58 -4.56
N GLU A 153 12.92 -14.02 -5.48
CA GLU A 153 14.36 -13.72 -5.50
C GLU A 153 14.63 -12.21 -5.61
N THR A 154 13.92 -11.51 -6.49
CA THR A 154 14.06 -10.05 -6.65
C THR A 154 13.64 -9.30 -5.39
N ARG A 155 12.64 -9.79 -4.68
CA ARG A 155 12.19 -9.22 -3.40
C ARG A 155 13.25 -9.43 -2.30
N ALA A 156 13.90 -10.58 -2.29
CA ALA A 156 14.98 -10.88 -1.34
C ALA A 156 16.19 -9.94 -1.49
N GLU A 157 16.53 -9.55 -2.72
CA GLU A 157 17.61 -8.61 -3.01
C GLU A 157 17.36 -7.19 -2.47
N THR A 158 16.09 -6.84 -2.24
CA THR A 158 15.71 -5.48 -1.79
C THR A 158 15.93 -5.26 -0.30
N LEU A 159 15.94 -6.34 0.48
CA LEU A 159 16.08 -6.25 1.92
C LEU A 159 17.53 -5.96 2.30
N SER A 160 17.73 -4.87 3.06
CA SER A 160 19.06 -4.53 3.59
C SER A 160 19.63 -5.67 4.43
N ALA A 161 20.93 -5.92 4.25
CA ALA A 161 21.64 -6.87 5.11
C ALA A 161 21.86 -6.34 6.53
N LYS A 162 21.75 -5.01 6.72
CA LYS A 162 21.84 -4.33 8.02
C LYS A 162 20.48 -4.29 8.70
N GLY A 163 20.46 -4.25 10.02
CA GLY A 163 19.29 -4.03 10.84
C GLY A 163 18.93 -5.15 11.78
N GLU A 164 17.93 -4.91 12.58
CA GLU A 164 17.32 -5.87 13.48
C GLU A 164 16.58 -6.97 12.68
N ARG A 165 16.34 -8.12 13.29
CA ARG A 165 15.71 -9.25 12.61
C ARG A 165 14.69 -9.93 13.50
N VAL A 166 13.58 -9.26 13.71
CA VAL A 166 12.38 -9.82 14.36
C VAL A 166 11.42 -10.40 13.32
N VAL A 167 11.06 -9.57 12.34
CA VAL A 167 10.15 -9.92 11.25
C VAL A 167 10.82 -10.78 10.18
N THR A 168 12.10 -10.51 9.92
CA THR A 168 12.87 -11.15 8.84
C THR A 168 13.90 -12.16 9.36
N HIS A 169 13.72 -12.68 10.57
CA HIS A 169 14.70 -13.56 11.23
C HIS A 169 14.91 -14.90 10.51
N ARG A 170 13.94 -15.38 9.74
CA ARG A 170 14.00 -16.65 9.00
C ARG A 170 14.45 -16.52 7.54
N ARG A 171 15.00 -15.38 7.13
CA ARG A 171 15.37 -15.12 5.74
C ARG A 171 16.04 -16.31 5.05
N GLY A 172 15.42 -16.84 4.02
CA GLY A 172 16.00 -17.82 3.09
C GLY A 172 16.18 -19.25 3.61
N ARG A 173 15.50 -19.65 4.69
CA ARG A 173 15.50 -21.04 5.14
C ARG A 173 14.08 -21.53 5.45
N PRO A 174 13.48 -22.35 4.60
CA PRO A 174 12.48 -23.30 5.05
C PRO A 174 13.21 -24.33 5.92
N ARG A 175 13.37 -24.06 7.22
CA ARG A 175 13.91 -25.05 8.15
C ARG A 175 12.79 -25.91 8.68
N GLY A 176 12.94 -27.23 8.43
CA GLY A 176 12.18 -28.27 9.12
C GLY A 176 10.68 -28.18 8.89
N GLY A 177 10.00 -29.28 8.62
CA GLY A 177 8.59 -29.33 8.27
C GLY A 177 7.75 -28.30 9.00
N LEU A 178 6.80 -27.76 8.29
CA LEU A 178 5.77 -26.82 8.77
C LEU A 178 5.16 -27.32 10.08
N ALA A 179 5.81 -27.03 11.18
CA ALA A 179 5.28 -27.32 12.51
C ALA A 179 4.42 -26.11 12.95
N LEU A 180 3.29 -25.91 12.28
CA LEU A 180 2.21 -25.11 12.84
C LEU A 180 1.58 -25.91 13.97
N SER A 181 2.41 -26.35 14.92
CA SER A 181 1.94 -26.96 16.14
C SER A 181 1.16 -25.91 16.92
N ARG A 182 0.09 -26.35 17.54
CA ARG A 182 -0.61 -25.54 18.53
C ARG A 182 0.44 -25.02 19.51
N PRO A 183 0.45 -23.70 19.81
CA PRO A 183 1.39 -23.18 20.80
C PRO A 183 1.30 -24.03 22.08
N GLU A 184 2.42 -24.38 22.66
CA GLU A 184 2.46 -25.09 23.96
C GLU A 184 1.85 -24.24 25.07
N LEU A 185 1.81 -22.92 24.88
CA LEU A 185 1.23 -21.93 25.79
C LEU A 185 -0.28 -21.81 25.56
N ASP A 186 -1.03 -21.58 26.62
CA ASP A 186 -2.45 -21.27 26.55
C ASP A 186 -2.72 -19.85 26.00
N PRO A 187 -3.96 -19.58 25.52
CA PRO A 187 -4.30 -18.28 24.91
C PRO A 187 -4.08 -17.07 25.83
N VAL A 188 -4.33 -17.23 27.13
CA VAL A 188 -4.20 -16.14 28.12
C VAL A 188 -2.74 -15.77 28.31
N THR A 189 -1.87 -16.79 28.43
CA THR A 189 -0.41 -16.59 28.51
C THR A 189 0.14 -15.92 27.24
N ILE A 190 -0.28 -16.36 26.05
CA ILE A 190 0.12 -15.73 24.78
C ILE A 190 -0.31 -14.28 24.74
N LEU A 191 -1.58 -13.99 25.06
CA LEU A 191 -2.08 -12.62 25.09
C LEU A 191 -1.33 -11.76 26.12
N GLY A 192 -0.96 -12.34 27.27
CA GLY A 192 -0.12 -11.69 28.27
C GLY A 192 1.26 -11.30 27.72
N ILE A 193 1.93 -12.20 26.99
CA ILE A 193 3.22 -11.92 26.35
C ILE A 193 3.08 -10.81 25.29
N ILE A 194 2.03 -10.89 24.45
CA ILE A 194 1.74 -9.86 23.43
C ILE A 194 1.50 -8.49 24.10
N LYS A 195 0.68 -8.45 25.15
CA LYS A 195 0.40 -7.24 25.92
C LYS A 195 1.66 -6.66 26.56
N ASP A 196 2.44 -7.49 27.21
CA ASP A 196 3.69 -7.06 27.85
C ASP A 196 4.74 -6.58 26.86
N SER A 197 4.72 -7.06 25.62
CA SER A 197 5.64 -6.61 24.57
C SER A 197 5.33 -5.21 24.06
N ARG A 198 4.07 -4.76 24.15
CA ARG A 198 3.56 -3.53 23.54
C ARG A 198 3.79 -3.47 22.04
N ILE A 199 3.75 -4.63 21.37
CA ILE A 199 3.83 -4.68 19.93
C ILE A 199 2.66 -3.93 19.30
N LEU A 200 2.97 -3.08 18.33
CA LEU A 200 1.97 -2.31 17.62
C LEU A 200 1.50 -3.06 16.37
N ASP A 201 0.21 -3.02 16.13
CA ASP A 201 -0.33 -3.31 14.81
C ASP A 201 0.09 -2.18 13.86
N THR A 202 0.79 -2.54 12.82
CA THR A 202 1.42 -1.58 11.92
C THR A 202 0.44 -0.96 10.94
N ALA A 203 -0.73 -1.57 10.76
CA ALA A 203 -1.80 -1.03 9.93
C ALA A 203 -2.60 0.07 10.65
N SER A 204 -2.96 -0.15 11.91
CA SER A 204 -3.78 0.79 12.70
C SER A 204 -2.96 1.70 13.61
N GLY A 205 -1.75 1.27 14.00
CA GLY A 205 -0.91 1.95 15.01
C GLY A 205 -1.33 1.68 16.46
N CYS A 206 -2.34 0.83 16.67
CA CYS A 206 -2.80 0.43 17.99
C CYS A 206 -1.93 -0.70 18.58
N GLU A 207 -1.97 -0.90 19.88
CA GLU A 207 -1.38 -2.09 20.50
C GLU A 207 -2.15 -3.36 20.07
N LEU A 208 -1.44 -4.34 19.53
CA LEU A 208 -2.04 -5.59 19.04
C LEU A 208 -2.84 -6.32 20.10
N ALA A 209 -2.38 -6.31 21.35
CA ALA A 209 -3.10 -6.92 22.47
C ALA A 209 -4.50 -6.32 22.66
N GLY A 210 -4.63 -5.00 22.50
CA GLY A 210 -5.92 -4.32 22.56
C GLY A 210 -6.87 -4.82 21.47
N LEU A 211 -6.39 -4.91 20.23
CA LEU A 211 -7.19 -5.41 19.10
C LEU A 211 -7.63 -6.87 19.30
N ILE A 212 -6.72 -7.74 19.78
CA ILE A 212 -7.07 -9.13 20.09
C ILE A 212 -8.12 -9.20 21.22
N THR A 213 -7.96 -8.38 22.27
CA THR A 213 -8.92 -8.33 23.39
C THR A 213 -10.31 -7.91 22.91
N GLU A 214 -10.39 -6.90 22.04
CA GLU A 214 -11.64 -6.44 21.45
C GLU A 214 -12.37 -7.54 20.68
N VAL A 215 -11.64 -8.34 19.90
CA VAL A 215 -12.19 -9.50 19.18
C VAL A 215 -12.62 -10.59 20.17
N THR A 216 -11.86 -10.77 21.26
CA THR A 216 -12.15 -11.79 22.28
C THR A 216 -13.41 -11.45 23.08
N GLU A 217 -13.68 -10.17 23.33
CA GLU A 217 -14.83 -9.66 24.07
C GLU A 217 -16.08 -9.45 23.19
N GLY A 218 -15.98 -9.77 21.90
CA GLY A 218 -17.07 -9.61 20.94
C GLY A 218 -18.31 -10.43 21.31
N LYS A 219 -19.50 -9.89 20.99
CA LYS A 219 -20.79 -10.42 21.46
C LYS A 219 -21.27 -11.68 20.73
N ASP A 220 -20.80 -11.91 19.50
CA ASP A 220 -21.35 -12.97 18.64
C ASP A 220 -20.65 -14.32 18.80
N GLY A 221 -19.60 -14.39 19.61
CA GLY A 221 -18.87 -15.64 19.93
C GLY A 221 -18.14 -16.27 18.74
N ARG A 222 -18.32 -15.75 17.52
CA ARG A 222 -17.62 -16.18 16.32
C ARG A 222 -16.51 -15.18 15.99
N ARG A 223 -15.29 -15.69 15.82
CA ARG A 223 -14.10 -14.87 15.64
C ARG A 223 -13.35 -15.24 14.38
N LEU A 224 -12.69 -14.25 13.77
CA LEU A 224 -11.91 -14.45 12.57
C LEU A 224 -10.63 -13.60 12.65
N VAL A 225 -9.52 -14.14 12.19
CA VAL A 225 -8.27 -13.37 12.01
C VAL A 225 -7.94 -13.30 10.53
N VAL A 226 -7.64 -12.12 10.04
CA VAL A 226 -7.33 -11.85 8.64
C VAL A 226 -5.93 -11.26 8.54
N CYS A 227 -5.09 -11.88 7.73
CA CYS A 227 -3.82 -11.32 7.29
C CYS A 227 -3.98 -10.70 5.91
N ASP A 228 -3.92 -9.37 5.82
CA ASP A 228 -3.94 -8.68 4.53
C ASP A 228 -2.50 -8.47 4.02
N VAL A 229 -2.10 -9.28 3.06
CA VAL A 229 -0.76 -9.21 2.46
C VAL A 229 -0.57 -7.95 1.62
N GLY A 230 -1.63 -7.46 0.98
CA GLY A 230 -1.58 -6.21 0.23
C GLY A 230 -1.31 -4.98 1.11
N GLY A 231 -1.72 -5.04 2.36
CA GLY A 231 -1.46 -4.02 3.38
C GLY A 231 -2.27 -2.73 3.21
N SER A 232 -2.14 -1.85 4.19
CA SER A 232 -2.88 -0.58 4.27
C SER A 232 -2.31 0.55 3.40
N GLU A 233 -1.10 0.36 2.86
CA GLU A 233 -0.45 1.36 1.99
C GLU A 233 -0.49 0.89 0.53
N PRO A 234 -1.36 1.47 -0.32
CA PRO A 234 -1.57 0.99 -1.69
C PRO A 234 -0.29 0.97 -2.53
N GLU A 235 0.65 1.88 -2.25
CA GLU A 235 1.81 2.12 -3.10
C GLU A 235 3.11 1.54 -2.58
N ASN A 236 3.16 1.12 -1.32
CA ASN A 236 4.41 0.83 -0.66
C ASN A 236 4.30 -0.15 0.49
N SER A 237 3.38 -1.09 0.40
CA SER A 237 3.26 -2.10 1.45
C SER A 237 4.47 -3.04 1.47
N PRO A 238 5.17 -3.20 2.59
CA PRO A 238 6.20 -4.21 2.74
C PRO A 238 5.63 -5.64 2.80
N GLY A 239 4.31 -5.75 2.96
CA GLY A 239 3.60 -7.01 3.17
C GLY A 239 3.91 -8.12 2.16
N PRO A 240 3.80 -7.89 0.84
CA PRO A 240 4.12 -8.90 -0.16
C PRO A 240 5.58 -9.36 -0.09
N THR A 241 6.51 -8.46 0.23
CA THR A 241 7.93 -8.80 0.40
C THR A 241 8.15 -9.65 1.65
N ILE A 242 7.59 -9.27 2.79
CA ILE A 242 7.68 -10.04 4.03
C ILE A 242 7.07 -11.43 3.84
N ALA A 243 5.86 -11.50 3.27
CA ALA A 243 5.16 -12.74 3.00
C ALA A 243 5.92 -13.68 2.05
N SER A 244 6.69 -13.13 1.11
CA SER A 244 7.56 -13.91 0.22
C SER A 244 8.83 -14.41 0.91
N LEU A 245 9.40 -13.60 1.81
CA LEU A 245 10.67 -13.91 2.50
C LEU A 245 10.49 -14.88 3.66
N ASP A 246 9.41 -14.77 4.41
CA ASP A 246 9.06 -15.68 5.51
C ASP A 246 7.58 -16.08 5.50
N PRO A 247 7.13 -16.82 4.48
CA PRO A 247 5.74 -17.24 4.38
C PRO A 247 5.32 -18.16 5.53
N VAL A 248 6.25 -18.95 6.07
CA VAL A 248 6.01 -19.85 7.21
C VAL A 248 5.81 -19.04 8.49
N GLY A 249 6.66 -18.03 8.74
CA GLY A 249 6.53 -17.16 9.90
C GLY A 249 5.21 -16.38 9.89
N VAL A 250 4.77 -15.93 8.71
CA VAL A 250 3.45 -15.27 8.56
C VAL A 250 2.32 -16.22 8.91
N LEU A 251 2.31 -17.46 8.40
CA LEU A 251 1.26 -18.45 8.71
C LEU A 251 1.29 -18.89 10.17
N GLU A 252 2.48 -19.06 10.75
CA GLU A 252 2.64 -19.39 12.17
C GLU A 252 2.10 -18.26 13.07
N GLY A 253 2.47 -17.01 12.79
CA GLY A 253 1.97 -15.87 13.54
C GLY A 253 0.47 -15.64 13.37
N LEU A 254 -0.07 -15.87 12.16
CA LEU A 254 -1.50 -15.84 11.92
C LEU A 254 -2.23 -16.89 12.77
N THR A 255 -1.65 -18.11 12.88
CA THR A 255 -2.18 -19.18 13.73
C THR A 255 -2.09 -18.81 15.22
N ILE A 256 -0.97 -18.22 15.66
CA ILE A 256 -0.80 -17.73 17.04
C ILE A 256 -1.86 -16.68 17.38
N ALA A 257 -2.07 -15.70 16.52
CA ALA A 257 -3.07 -14.66 16.76
C ALA A 257 -4.49 -15.21 16.78
N ALA A 258 -4.82 -16.16 15.89
CA ALA A 258 -6.11 -16.83 15.87
C ALA A 258 -6.33 -17.64 17.16
N PHE A 259 -5.32 -18.37 17.60
CA PHE A 259 -5.40 -19.12 18.87
C PHE A 259 -5.54 -18.19 20.08
N ALA A 260 -4.78 -17.10 20.14
CA ALA A 260 -4.87 -16.12 21.23
C ALA A 260 -6.22 -15.40 21.28
N SER A 261 -6.85 -15.15 20.14
CA SER A 261 -8.18 -14.54 20.06
C SER A 261 -9.34 -15.54 20.22
N GLY A 262 -9.04 -16.86 20.27
CA GLY A 262 -10.06 -17.91 20.28
C GLY A 262 -10.81 -18.03 18.95
N ALA A 263 -10.20 -17.62 17.84
CA ALA A 263 -10.73 -17.83 16.50
C ALA A 263 -10.47 -19.26 16.03
N ASP A 264 -11.46 -19.88 15.41
CA ASP A 264 -11.39 -21.21 14.81
C ASP A 264 -10.96 -21.18 13.34
N GLU A 265 -10.91 -19.98 12.76
CA GLU A 265 -10.60 -19.74 11.36
C GLU A 265 -9.73 -18.51 11.17
N ALA A 266 -8.81 -18.60 10.21
CA ALA A 266 -7.99 -17.47 9.79
C ALA A 266 -7.85 -17.42 8.26
N VAL A 267 -7.81 -16.21 7.71
CA VAL A 267 -7.77 -15.97 6.28
C VAL A 267 -6.52 -15.18 5.91
N LEU A 268 -5.81 -15.67 4.91
CA LEU A 268 -4.74 -14.94 4.26
C LEU A 268 -5.28 -14.33 2.96
N ILE A 269 -5.25 -13.01 2.87
CA ILE A 269 -5.63 -12.26 1.66
C ILE A 269 -4.36 -11.91 0.91
N VAL A 270 -4.27 -12.33 -0.36
CA VAL A 270 -3.14 -12.02 -1.23
C VAL A 270 -3.60 -11.22 -2.45
N PRO A 271 -2.75 -10.35 -3.02
CA PRO A 271 -3.07 -9.67 -4.28
C PRO A 271 -3.27 -10.70 -5.41
N TYR A 272 -4.35 -10.52 -6.17
CA TYR A 272 -4.63 -11.38 -7.32
C TYR A 272 -3.58 -11.21 -8.42
N GLU A 273 -3.01 -10.02 -8.56
CA GLU A 273 -1.96 -9.66 -9.51
C GLU A 273 -0.58 -10.26 -9.18
N ASP A 274 -0.48 -11.00 -8.07
CA ASP A 274 0.76 -11.68 -7.67
C ASP A 274 0.59 -13.21 -7.72
N PRO A 275 0.70 -13.84 -8.89
CA PRO A 275 0.50 -15.27 -9.05
C PRO A 275 1.53 -16.10 -8.31
N GLU A 276 2.79 -15.64 -8.19
CA GLU A 276 3.83 -16.38 -7.48
C GLU A 276 3.54 -16.48 -5.98
N LEU A 277 3.07 -15.40 -5.39
CA LEU A 277 2.68 -15.37 -3.99
C LEU A 277 1.44 -16.26 -3.74
N ARG A 278 0.46 -16.23 -4.64
CA ARG A 278 -0.71 -17.13 -4.59
C ARG A 278 -0.30 -18.60 -4.65
N ASP A 279 0.58 -18.96 -5.60
CA ASP A 279 1.06 -20.32 -5.78
C ASP A 279 1.87 -20.79 -4.58
N LEU A 280 2.72 -19.93 -4.02
CA LEU A 280 3.50 -20.20 -2.82
C LEU A 280 2.59 -20.59 -1.66
N PHE A 281 1.62 -19.75 -1.32
CA PHE A 281 0.72 -20.01 -0.19
C PHE A 281 -0.26 -21.15 -0.48
N SER A 282 -0.72 -21.32 -1.71
CA SER A 282 -1.55 -22.49 -2.08
C SER A 282 -0.83 -23.81 -1.84
N LYS A 283 0.45 -23.91 -2.20
CA LYS A 283 1.29 -25.09 -1.97
C LYS A 283 1.51 -25.32 -0.47
N LEU A 284 1.84 -24.28 0.28
CA LEU A 284 2.05 -24.37 1.73
C LEU A 284 0.78 -24.83 2.47
N LEU A 285 -0.36 -24.21 2.20
CA LEU A 285 -1.64 -24.57 2.82
C LEU A 285 -2.08 -25.99 2.44
N SER A 286 -1.86 -26.42 1.20
CA SER A 286 -2.13 -27.80 0.78
C SER A 286 -1.25 -28.81 1.52
N GLY A 287 0.01 -28.48 1.78
CA GLY A 287 0.92 -29.27 2.59
C GLY A 287 0.45 -29.42 4.05
N LEU A 288 0.04 -28.31 4.67
CA LEU A 288 -0.48 -28.27 6.04
C LEU A 288 -1.75 -29.10 6.22
N ARG A 289 -2.70 -29.01 5.28
CA ARG A 289 -3.95 -29.79 5.30
C ARG A 289 -3.66 -31.29 5.22
N LYS A 290 -2.70 -31.71 4.41
CA LYS A 290 -2.31 -33.13 4.30
C LYS A 290 -1.70 -33.68 5.60
N GLN A 291 -0.95 -32.86 6.31
CA GLN A 291 -0.27 -33.23 7.56
C GLN A 291 -1.19 -33.17 8.78
N ARG A 292 -2.41 -32.66 8.65
CA ARG A 292 -3.37 -32.41 9.77
C ARG A 292 -2.77 -31.58 10.93
N VAL A 293 -1.88 -30.66 10.61
CA VAL A 293 -1.06 -29.95 11.59
C VAL A 293 -1.81 -28.80 12.28
N ALA A 294 -2.84 -28.24 11.64
CA ALA A 294 -3.51 -27.05 12.16
C ALA A 294 -4.84 -27.37 12.83
N SER A 295 -5.00 -26.96 14.09
CA SER A 295 -6.29 -26.92 14.79
C SER A 295 -7.20 -25.79 14.32
N ILE A 296 -6.65 -24.80 13.58
CA ILE A 296 -7.31 -23.62 13.05
C ILE A 296 -7.45 -23.79 11.54
N LYS A 297 -8.64 -23.51 11.02
CA LYS A 297 -8.90 -23.56 9.58
C LYS A 297 -8.23 -22.38 8.89
N LEU A 298 -7.21 -22.64 8.08
CA LEU A 298 -6.51 -21.63 7.29
C LEU A 298 -7.05 -21.59 5.86
N GLU A 299 -7.47 -20.41 5.42
CA GLU A 299 -7.94 -20.16 4.04
C GLU A 299 -7.09 -19.12 3.32
N LEU A 300 -6.92 -19.33 2.02
CA LEU A 300 -6.31 -18.37 1.10
C LEU A 300 -7.39 -17.71 0.27
N PHE A 301 -7.31 -16.39 0.16
CA PHE A 301 -8.19 -15.63 -0.69
C PHE A 301 -7.40 -14.63 -1.53
N ALA A 302 -7.55 -14.69 -2.85
CA ALA A 302 -6.94 -13.74 -3.76
C ALA A 302 -7.96 -12.65 -4.11
N ILE A 303 -7.62 -11.40 -3.89
CA ILE A 303 -8.45 -10.27 -4.28
C ILE A 303 -7.68 -9.36 -5.24
N PRO A 304 -8.35 -8.80 -6.25
CA PRO A 304 -7.77 -7.76 -7.09
C PRO A 304 -7.34 -6.56 -6.26
N ASN A 305 -6.34 -5.85 -6.75
CA ASN A 305 -6.02 -4.55 -6.19
C ASN A 305 -7.23 -3.63 -6.29
N PHE A 306 -7.52 -2.96 -5.20
CA PHE A 306 -8.58 -1.97 -5.12
C PHE A 306 -8.08 -0.78 -4.32
N ILE A 307 -8.64 0.38 -4.61
CA ILE A 307 -8.18 1.64 -4.02
C ILE A 307 -9.30 2.27 -3.19
N PRO A 308 -9.64 1.78 -2.03
CA PRO A 308 -10.17 2.65 -1.01
C PRO A 308 -9.02 3.19 -0.17
N CYS A 309 -9.05 4.45 0.15
CA CYS A 309 -8.10 5.02 1.09
C CYS A 309 -8.15 4.36 2.48
N ASP A 310 -9.22 3.67 2.80
CA ASP A 310 -9.36 2.81 3.97
C ASP A 310 -9.52 1.35 3.52
N ARG A 311 -8.41 0.63 3.57
CA ARG A 311 -8.34 -0.74 3.07
C ARG A 311 -9.15 -1.73 3.91
N GLU A 312 -9.23 -1.53 5.21
CA GLU A 312 -10.01 -2.39 6.09
C GLU A 312 -11.50 -2.29 5.74
N ILE A 313 -12.02 -1.07 5.58
CA ILE A 313 -13.39 -0.83 5.11
C ILE A 313 -13.60 -1.48 3.73
N GLY A 314 -12.62 -1.35 2.84
CA GLY A 314 -12.67 -1.95 1.52
C GLY A 314 -12.78 -3.47 1.57
N ILE A 315 -11.93 -4.13 2.35
CA ILE A 315 -11.96 -5.58 2.56
C ILE A 315 -13.31 -6.01 3.14
N ALA A 316 -13.77 -5.35 4.20
CA ALA A 316 -15.05 -5.66 4.83
C ALA A 316 -16.23 -5.49 3.87
N SER A 317 -16.18 -4.46 3.02
CA SER A 317 -17.21 -4.22 2.02
C SER A 317 -17.21 -5.31 0.95
N LEU A 318 -16.07 -5.61 0.36
CA LEU A 318 -15.94 -6.63 -0.69
C LEU A 318 -16.41 -8.00 -0.22
N PHE A 319 -15.95 -8.44 0.94
CA PHE A 319 -16.34 -9.72 1.50
C PHE A 319 -17.81 -9.76 1.93
N GLY A 320 -18.33 -8.64 2.43
CA GLY A 320 -19.74 -8.50 2.76
C GLY A 320 -20.68 -8.45 1.54
N GLY A 321 -20.13 -8.37 0.32
CA GLY A 321 -20.90 -8.11 -0.90
C GLY A 321 -21.56 -6.74 -0.87
N LEU A 322 -20.94 -5.79 -0.17
CA LEU A 322 -21.42 -4.42 0.01
C LEU A 322 -20.72 -3.48 -0.95
N THR A 323 -21.38 -2.39 -1.30
CA THR A 323 -20.72 -1.24 -1.91
C THR A 323 -19.84 -0.54 -0.85
N LEU A 324 -18.82 0.23 -1.27
CA LEU A 324 -17.99 0.99 -0.34
C LEU A 324 -18.80 1.99 0.49
N SER A 325 -19.84 2.61 -0.10
CA SER A 325 -20.76 3.49 0.63
C SER A 325 -21.46 2.77 1.78
N GLU A 326 -21.97 1.56 1.54
CA GLU A 326 -22.60 0.74 2.58
C GLU A 326 -21.60 0.32 3.65
N GLY A 327 -20.38 -0.07 3.23
CA GLY A 327 -19.29 -0.45 4.14
C GLY A 327 -18.84 0.69 5.04
N VAL A 328 -18.61 1.87 4.49
CA VAL A 328 -18.24 3.07 5.26
C VAL A 328 -19.34 3.46 6.27
N THR A 329 -20.61 3.39 5.86
CA THR A 329 -21.73 3.70 6.74
C THR A 329 -21.82 2.70 7.90
N ARG A 330 -21.61 1.42 7.64
CA ARG A 330 -21.61 0.37 8.68
C ARG A 330 -20.41 0.47 9.61
N ALA A 331 -19.23 0.78 9.12
CA ALA A 331 -18.03 0.95 9.92
C ALA A 331 -18.15 2.03 10.99
N LYS A 332 -18.96 3.07 10.76
CA LYS A 332 -19.30 4.09 11.78
C LYS A 332 -20.21 3.58 12.89
N GLN A 333 -20.99 2.54 12.62
CA GLN A 333 -22.05 2.07 13.53
C GLN A 333 -21.58 0.92 14.45
N SER A 334 -20.60 0.13 14.04
CA SER A 334 -20.07 -0.98 14.82
C SER A 334 -18.66 -1.34 14.39
N ARG A 335 -17.89 -1.92 15.30
CA ARG A 335 -16.60 -2.56 14.98
C ARG A 335 -16.78 -3.64 13.93
N TRP A 336 -15.71 -3.95 13.25
CA TRP A 336 -15.61 -4.83 12.12
C TRP A 336 -16.35 -6.17 12.33
N HIS A 337 -17.46 -6.36 11.66
CA HIS A 337 -18.10 -7.63 11.52
C HIS A 337 -18.01 -8.13 10.09
N LEU A 338 -17.19 -9.15 9.86
CA LEU A 338 -17.17 -9.90 8.60
C LEU A 338 -17.99 -11.18 8.81
N TRP A 339 -19.02 -11.36 7.99
CA TRP A 339 -19.89 -12.57 8.04
C TRP A 339 -20.51 -12.85 9.41
N GLY A 340 -20.84 -11.82 10.16
CA GLY A 340 -21.38 -11.98 11.53
C GLY A 340 -20.34 -12.49 12.53
N ARG A 341 -19.08 -12.17 12.33
CA ARG A 341 -17.96 -12.52 13.22
C ARG A 341 -17.19 -11.27 13.63
N ASP A 342 -16.64 -11.28 14.82
CA ASP A 342 -15.68 -10.30 15.27
C ASP A 342 -14.32 -10.56 14.60
N VAL A 343 -13.72 -9.55 13.99
CA VAL A 343 -12.57 -9.73 13.08
C VAL A 343 -11.37 -8.90 13.51
N LEU A 344 -10.22 -9.57 13.64
CA LEU A 344 -8.92 -8.94 13.66
C LEU A 344 -8.37 -8.89 12.23
N VAL A 345 -8.13 -7.70 11.68
CA VAL A 345 -7.41 -7.52 10.42
C VAL A 345 -6.04 -6.94 10.72
N SER A 346 -4.98 -7.55 10.21
CA SER A 346 -3.62 -7.04 10.33
C SER A 346 -2.77 -7.46 9.13
N VAL A 347 -1.49 -7.12 9.14
CA VAL A 347 -0.56 -7.27 8.01
C VAL A 347 0.56 -8.29 8.31
N PRO A 348 1.23 -8.82 7.27
CA PRO A 348 2.28 -9.83 7.43
C PRO A 348 3.39 -9.47 8.41
N GLU A 349 3.73 -8.18 8.52
CA GLU A 349 4.76 -7.70 9.44
C GLU A 349 4.46 -8.07 10.89
N VAL A 350 3.22 -7.86 11.30
CA VAL A 350 2.77 -8.14 12.67
C VAL A 350 2.78 -9.64 12.94
N PHE A 351 2.21 -10.43 12.02
CA PHE A 351 2.16 -11.87 12.19
C PHE A 351 3.55 -12.51 12.17
N ALA A 352 4.44 -12.11 11.26
CA ALA A 352 5.81 -12.65 11.21
C ALA A 352 6.65 -12.33 12.46
N ALA A 353 6.29 -11.30 13.22
CA ALA A 353 6.97 -10.97 14.48
C ALA A 353 6.54 -11.87 15.66
N LEU A 354 5.33 -12.45 15.64
CA LEU A 354 4.79 -13.21 16.78
C LEU A 354 5.58 -14.48 17.12
N PRO A 355 6.04 -15.30 16.15
CA PRO A 355 6.87 -16.46 16.49
C PRO A 355 8.17 -16.08 17.20
N TRP A 356 8.83 -15.01 16.75
CA TRP A 356 10.02 -14.49 17.40
C TRP A 356 9.71 -13.98 18.81
N LEU A 357 8.61 -13.25 18.97
CA LEU A 357 8.17 -12.71 20.25
C LEU A 357 7.91 -13.84 21.28
N LEU A 358 7.22 -14.90 20.89
CA LEU A 358 6.95 -16.02 21.79
C LEU A 358 8.23 -16.78 22.15
N ALA A 359 9.17 -16.93 21.20
CA ALA A 359 10.43 -17.63 21.45
C ALA A 359 11.41 -16.85 22.36
N ASN A 360 11.40 -15.51 22.30
CA ASN A 360 12.38 -14.65 23.00
C ASN A 360 11.74 -13.87 24.18
N GLY A 361 10.44 -13.80 24.24
CA GLY A 361 9.68 -13.13 25.30
C GLY A 361 9.56 -11.61 25.15
N ALA A 362 8.57 -11.05 25.83
CA ALA A 362 8.25 -9.62 25.80
C ALA A 362 9.40 -8.71 26.25
N ARG A 363 10.21 -9.16 27.21
CA ARG A 363 11.35 -8.38 27.70
C ARG A 363 12.41 -8.19 26.61
N ALA A 364 12.72 -9.23 25.83
CA ALA A 364 13.67 -9.14 24.73
C ALA A 364 13.16 -8.18 23.65
N TYR A 365 11.86 -8.25 23.29
CA TYR A 365 11.26 -7.33 22.31
C TYR A 365 11.30 -5.88 22.77
N ARG A 366 10.93 -5.59 24.02
CA ARG A 366 11.03 -4.24 24.59
C ARG A 366 12.46 -3.74 24.76
N GLY A 367 13.42 -4.66 24.88
CA GLY A 367 14.86 -4.35 24.97
C GLY A 367 15.44 -3.86 23.66
N LEU A 368 14.75 -4.08 22.54
CA LEU A 368 15.10 -3.47 21.27
C LEU A 368 14.99 -1.94 21.38
N ARG A 369 15.90 -1.22 20.78
CA ARG A 369 15.95 0.23 20.83
C ARG A 369 14.63 0.86 20.36
N GLY A 370 13.90 1.55 21.25
CA GLY A 370 12.59 2.11 20.99
C GLY A 370 11.42 1.11 21.09
N ALA A 371 11.63 -0.06 21.70
CA ALA A 371 10.64 -1.09 21.96
C ALA A 371 9.99 -1.67 20.69
N GLY A 372 10.81 -2.33 19.89
CA GLY A 372 10.37 -3.05 18.71
C GLY A 372 11.03 -2.61 17.41
N THR A 373 10.67 -3.31 16.34
CA THR A 373 11.19 -3.05 14.99
C THR A 373 10.06 -2.69 14.03
N ARG A 374 10.45 -2.16 12.88
CA ARG A 374 9.58 -1.87 11.75
C ARG A 374 10.31 -2.15 10.45
N VAL A 375 9.59 -2.70 9.49
CA VAL A 375 10.07 -2.79 8.11
C VAL A 375 9.73 -1.51 7.37
N VAL A 376 10.74 -0.77 6.97
CA VAL A 376 10.60 0.54 6.32
C VAL A 376 11.28 0.58 4.97
N THR A 377 10.65 1.32 4.09
CA THR A 377 11.16 1.70 2.79
C THR A 377 11.98 2.97 2.93
N ILE A 378 13.22 2.94 2.47
CA ILE A 378 14.11 4.11 2.48
C ILE A 378 14.47 4.42 1.02
N GLY A 379 14.07 5.60 0.55
CA GLY A 379 14.20 5.95 -0.87
C GLY A 379 14.31 7.45 -1.13
N GLY A 380 13.89 7.87 -2.33
CA GLY A 380 14.05 9.23 -2.81
C GLY A 380 15.46 9.52 -3.30
N LYS A 381 16.00 10.70 -2.99
CA LYS A 381 17.34 11.15 -3.42
C LYS A 381 18.45 10.53 -2.57
N VAL A 382 18.52 9.20 -2.50
CA VAL A 382 19.55 8.44 -1.77
C VAL A 382 20.39 7.60 -2.72
N LYS A 383 21.58 7.21 -2.28
CA LYS A 383 22.51 6.40 -3.10
C LYS A 383 22.03 4.97 -3.32
N ARG A 384 21.39 4.36 -2.32
CA ARG A 384 20.98 2.96 -2.33
C ARG A 384 19.59 2.81 -1.72
N PRO A 385 18.52 3.06 -2.47
CA PRO A 385 17.19 2.79 -1.99
C PRO A 385 17.06 1.34 -1.53
N CYS A 386 16.42 1.09 -0.38
CA CYS A 386 16.32 -0.24 0.20
C CYS A 386 15.07 -0.41 1.06
N LEU A 387 14.69 -1.66 1.29
CA LEU A 387 13.81 -2.08 2.36
C LEU A 387 14.67 -2.50 3.55
N ALA A 388 14.35 -2.06 4.74
CA ALA A 388 15.12 -2.42 5.92
C ALA A 388 14.21 -2.68 7.12
N GLU A 389 14.51 -3.72 7.89
CA GLU A 389 13.95 -3.88 9.21
C GLU A 389 14.81 -3.10 10.19
N VAL A 390 14.23 -2.11 10.82
CA VAL A 390 14.92 -1.13 11.67
C VAL A 390 14.26 -1.04 13.02
N SER A 391 15.05 -0.69 14.03
CA SER A 391 14.56 -0.41 15.37
C SER A 391 13.70 0.87 15.37
N LEU A 392 12.62 0.89 16.12
CA LEU A 392 11.77 2.07 16.29
C LEU A 392 12.50 3.25 16.95
N GLY A 393 13.63 3.00 17.61
CA GLY A 393 14.50 4.04 18.16
C GLY A 393 15.44 4.67 17.14
N SER A 394 15.55 4.13 15.92
CA SER A 394 16.42 4.68 14.88
C SER A 394 15.93 6.05 14.40
N SER A 395 16.85 6.97 14.18
CA SER A 395 16.56 8.30 13.66
C SER A 395 16.44 8.29 12.13
N LEU A 396 15.74 9.27 11.55
CA LEU A 396 15.66 9.40 10.10
C LEU A 396 17.05 9.62 9.46
N ASP A 397 17.98 10.29 10.16
CA ASP A 397 19.34 10.48 9.69
C ASP A 397 20.10 9.16 9.61
N GLU A 398 19.97 8.31 10.63
CA GLU A 398 20.53 6.95 10.65
C GLU A 398 19.97 6.09 9.49
N LEU A 399 18.65 6.17 9.25
CA LEU A 399 18.02 5.43 8.14
C LEU A 399 18.58 5.86 6.77
N ILE A 400 18.69 7.16 6.56
CA ILE A 400 19.18 7.70 5.28
C ILE A 400 20.68 7.45 5.13
N SER A 401 21.50 7.68 6.16
CA SER A 401 22.96 7.60 6.05
C SER A 401 23.48 6.17 6.08
N GLU A 402 23.04 5.35 7.03
CA GLU A 402 23.61 4.03 7.25
C GLU A 402 22.99 2.96 6.35
N TYR A 403 21.66 2.96 6.22
CA TYR A 403 20.96 1.95 5.42
C TYR A 403 20.97 2.30 3.93
N ALA A 404 20.64 3.54 3.58
CA ALA A 404 20.55 3.99 2.19
C ALA A 404 21.83 4.65 1.64
N GLY A 405 22.91 4.74 2.45
CA GLY A 405 24.23 5.24 2.04
C GLY A 405 24.32 6.75 1.85
N GLY A 406 23.36 7.50 2.41
CA GLY A 406 23.30 8.97 2.32
C GLY A 406 22.83 9.47 0.94
N LEU A 407 22.91 10.79 0.76
CA LEU A 407 22.58 11.45 -0.50
C LEU A 407 23.76 11.33 -1.50
N PRO A 408 23.50 11.50 -2.81
CA PRO A 408 24.56 11.69 -3.79
C PRO A 408 25.48 12.87 -3.44
N GLN A 409 26.70 12.87 -3.99
CA GLN A 409 27.65 13.96 -3.75
C GLN A 409 27.06 15.32 -4.10
N ARG A 410 27.31 16.34 -3.25
CA ARG A 410 26.84 17.72 -3.37
C ARG A 410 25.33 17.94 -3.20
N SER A 411 24.58 16.94 -2.72
CA SER A 411 23.17 17.09 -2.37
C SER A 411 23.00 17.25 -0.87
N GLU A 412 22.09 18.14 -0.44
CA GLU A 412 21.69 18.33 0.95
C GLU A 412 20.22 18.00 1.13
N ILE A 413 19.86 17.51 2.31
CA ILE A 413 18.47 17.22 2.66
C ILE A 413 17.69 18.54 2.78
N LYS A 414 16.77 18.76 1.85
CA LYS A 414 15.78 19.85 1.93
C LYS A 414 14.63 19.43 2.84
N ALA A 415 14.11 18.25 2.62
CA ALA A 415 12.98 17.67 3.35
C ALA A 415 13.13 16.15 3.46
N ILE A 416 12.40 15.57 4.40
CA ILE A 416 12.24 14.11 4.50
C ILE A 416 10.74 13.84 4.47
N HIS A 417 10.27 13.19 3.40
CA HIS A 417 8.90 12.73 3.36
C HIS A 417 8.77 11.47 4.19
N PHE A 418 7.87 11.51 5.16
CA PHE A 418 7.67 10.46 6.14
C PHE A 418 6.20 10.04 6.16
N GLY A 419 5.92 8.74 6.11
CA GLY A 419 4.57 8.21 6.27
C GLY A 419 3.78 8.01 4.98
N GLY A 420 4.44 7.86 3.83
CA GLY A 420 3.77 7.52 2.56
C GLY A 420 2.67 8.51 2.17
N VAL A 421 1.60 7.99 1.59
CA VAL A 421 0.47 8.80 1.08
C VAL A 421 -0.35 9.50 2.17
N PHE A 422 -0.23 9.09 3.42
CA PHE A 422 -0.93 9.69 4.55
C PHE A 422 -0.04 10.57 5.43
N GLY A 423 1.26 10.60 5.15
CA GLY A 423 2.25 11.41 5.83
C GLY A 423 2.54 12.73 5.14
N GLY A 424 3.81 13.14 5.10
CA GLY A 424 4.20 14.35 4.38
C GLY A 424 5.64 14.77 4.62
N PRO A 425 6.11 15.82 3.92
CA PRO A 425 7.47 16.31 4.05
C PRO A 425 7.69 17.08 5.36
N LEU A 426 8.69 16.66 6.07
CA LEU A 426 9.20 17.27 7.29
C LEU A 426 10.45 18.09 6.96
N ARG A 427 10.67 19.19 7.69
CA ARG A 427 11.91 19.99 7.54
C ARG A 427 13.15 19.15 7.90
N SER A 428 14.29 19.47 7.32
CA SER A 428 15.56 18.77 7.53
C SER A 428 15.95 18.61 9.02
N GLY A 429 15.51 19.48 9.91
CA GLY A 429 15.69 19.35 11.36
C GLY A 429 15.08 18.07 11.95
N ALA A 430 14.04 17.52 11.32
CA ALA A 430 13.41 16.27 11.77
C ALA A 430 14.33 15.03 11.61
N LYS A 431 15.46 15.12 10.92
CA LYS A 431 16.40 14.02 10.73
C LYS A 431 16.86 13.35 12.03
N ARG A 432 16.88 14.11 13.15
CA ARG A 432 17.25 13.59 14.48
C ARG A 432 16.10 12.89 15.20
N SER A 433 14.88 12.98 14.69
CA SER A 433 13.71 12.34 15.31
C SER A 433 13.77 10.83 15.12
N SER A 434 13.45 10.06 16.16
CA SER A 434 13.29 8.62 16.06
C SER A 434 11.96 8.26 15.39
N LEU A 435 11.90 7.09 14.76
CA LEU A 435 10.66 6.56 14.23
C LEU A 435 9.56 6.54 15.28
N ARG A 436 9.88 6.10 16.51
CA ARG A 436 8.91 6.04 17.62
C ARG A 436 8.30 7.41 17.94
N SER A 437 9.12 8.47 17.96
CA SER A 437 8.63 9.81 18.23
C SER A 437 7.71 10.35 17.13
N LEU A 438 8.05 10.02 15.88
CA LEU A 438 7.24 10.39 14.72
C LEU A 438 5.93 9.62 14.65
N TYR A 439 5.94 8.33 15.01
CA TYR A 439 4.73 7.52 15.19
C TYR A 439 3.78 8.16 16.19
N ASN A 440 4.29 8.52 17.37
CA ASN A 440 3.46 9.13 18.42
C ASN A 440 2.88 10.48 17.98
N LYS A 441 3.63 11.23 17.14
CA LYS A 441 3.21 12.56 16.69
C LYS A 441 2.21 12.54 15.54
N TYR A 442 2.40 11.65 14.56
CA TYR A 442 1.64 11.65 13.30
C TYR A 442 0.67 10.47 13.18
N GLY A 443 0.60 9.63 14.19
CA GLY A 443 -0.18 8.39 14.17
C GLY A 443 0.54 7.24 13.46
N GLY A 444 0.20 5.99 13.84
CA GLY A 444 0.93 4.80 13.39
C GLY A 444 0.66 4.36 11.95
N ALA A 445 -0.45 4.79 11.34
CA ALA A 445 -0.81 4.36 10.00
C ALA A 445 0.07 5.04 8.94
N GLY A 446 0.60 4.25 8.01
CA GLY A 446 1.30 4.77 6.84
C GLY A 446 2.78 5.10 7.05
N VAL A 447 3.46 4.53 8.04
CA VAL A 447 4.85 4.89 8.35
C VAL A 447 5.88 3.92 7.77
N SER A 448 5.54 3.17 6.75
CA SER A 448 6.52 2.27 6.12
C SER A 448 7.46 2.98 5.14
N GLN A 449 7.29 4.30 4.89
CA GLN A 449 8.08 5.01 3.88
C GLN A 449 8.85 6.23 4.44
N VAL A 450 10.14 6.31 4.09
CA VAL A 450 11.04 7.44 4.35
C VAL A 450 11.72 7.82 3.03
N LEU A 451 11.41 8.99 2.49
CA LEU A 451 12.01 9.48 1.25
C LEU A 451 12.82 10.74 1.49
N ALA A 452 14.10 10.70 1.16
CA ALA A 452 14.95 11.89 1.18
C ALA A 452 14.64 12.79 -0.03
N ILE A 453 14.44 14.07 0.21
CA ILE A 453 14.16 15.11 -0.77
C ILE A 453 15.28 16.14 -0.71
N ASP A 454 15.89 16.45 -1.86
CA ASP A 454 16.95 17.44 -1.99
C ASP A 454 16.44 18.76 -2.61
N GLN A 455 17.36 19.71 -2.81
CA GLN A 455 17.07 21.04 -3.33
C GLN A 455 16.55 21.03 -4.79
N SER A 456 16.73 19.94 -5.54
CA SER A 456 16.24 19.82 -6.92
C SER A 456 14.74 19.56 -7.02
N THR A 457 14.07 19.31 -5.89
CA THR A 457 12.64 18.99 -5.83
C THR A 457 11.84 20.23 -5.43
N CYS A 458 10.83 20.57 -6.24
CA CYS A 458 9.84 21.58 -5.91
C CYS A 458 8.73 20.99 -5.04
N LEU A 459 8.45 21.59 -3.88
CA LEU A 459 7.42 21.08 -2.97
C LEU A 459 5.99 21.44 -3.42
N VAL A 460 5.80 22.43 -4.27
CA VAL A 460 4.50 22.68 -4.91
C VAL A 460 4.19 21.57 -5.92
N GLN A 461 5.17 21.18 -6.78
CA GLN A 461 5.02 20.03 -7.68
C GLN A 461 4.82 18.73 -6.91
N TRP A 462 5.54 18.55 -5.79
CA TRP A 462 5.39 17.41 -4.90
C TRP A 462 3.98 17.33 -4.30
N SER A 463 3.44 18.47 -3.89
CA SER A 463 2.06 18.56 -3.37
C SER A 463 1.02 18.27 -4.45
N GLU A 464 1.22 18.77 -5.68
CA GLU A 464 0.33 18.44 -6.81
C GLU A 464 0.33 16.94 -7.11
N HIS A 465 1.51 16.31 -7.09
CA HIS A 465 1.62 14.86 -7.24
C HIS A 465 0.77 14.12 -6.19
N PHE A 466 0.87 14.49 -4.90
CA PHE A 466 0.06 13.87 -3.85
C PHE A 466 -1.43 14.22 -3.93
N ALA A 467 -1.80 15.40 -4.41
CA ALA A 467 -3.21 15.72 -4.65
C ALA A 467 -3.80 14.84 -5.77
N ARG A 468 -3.03 14.55 -6.82
CA ARG A 468 -3.41 13.60 -7.88
C ARG A 468 -3.54 12.17 -7.35
N LEU A 469 -2.63 11.74 -6.48
CA LEU A 469 -2.75 10.45 -5.80
C LEU A 469 -3.98 10.41 -4.89
N ALA A 470 -4.25 11.46 -4.14
CA ALA A 470 -5.40 11.57 -3.27
C ALA A 470 -6.73 11.46 -4.04
N GLU A 471 -6.81 12.08 -5.24
CA GLU A 471 -7.96 11.94 -6.13
C GLU A 471 -8.22 10.47 -6.50
N ARG A 472 -7.18 9.72 -6.80
CA ARG A 472 -7.28 8.30 -7.14
C ARG A 472 -7.56 7.40 -5.92
N LEU A 473 -6.97 7.70 -4.77
CA LEU A 473 -7.11 6.91 -3.55
C LEU A 473 -8.47 7.09 -2.86
N CYS A 474 -9.16 8.19 -3.10
CA CYS A 474 -10.47 8.43 -2.52
C CYS A 474 -11.54 7.61 -3.24
N CYS A 475 -12.26 6.79 -2.49
CA CYS A 475 -13.33 5.95 -3.02
C CYS A 475 -14.58 6.72 -3.50
N GLY A 476 -14.67 8.03 -3.26
CA GLY A 476 -15.80 8.87 -3.68
C GLY A 476 -17.12 8.64 -2.94
N ALA A 477 -17.15 7.76 -1.92
CA ALA A 477 -18.35 7.44 -1.15
C ALA A 477 -18.93 8.65 -0.37
N CYS A 478 -18.08 9.56 0.06
CA CYS A 478 -18.49 10.80 0.74
C CYS A 478 -18.19 12.04 -0.12
N VAL A 479 -18.93 13.12 0.10
CA VAL A 479 -18.77 14.38 -0.65
C VAL A 479 -17.36 14.96 -0.46
N PRO A 480 -16.81 15.09 0.75
CA PRO A 480 -15.46 15.60 0.94
C PRO A 480 -14.39 14.79 0.18
N GLY A 481 -14.44 13.45 0.25
CA GLY A 481 -13.51 12.58 -0.47
C GLY A 481 -13.65 12.64 -1.99
N ARG A 482 -14.88 12.88 -2.52
CA ARG A 482 -15.13 12.98 -3.96
C ARG A 482 -14.72 14.33 -4.54
N LEU A 483 -14.90 15.43 -3.82
CA LEU A 483 -14.71 16.79 -4.34
C LEU A 483 -13.43 17.45 -3.85
N GLY A 484 -12.97 17.14 -2.63
CA GLY A 484 -11.82 17.79 -2.02
C GLY A 484 -10.51 17.59 -2.80
N PRO A 485 -10.05 16.34 -3.03
CA PRO A 485 -8.81 16.10 -3.75
C PRO A 485 -8.76 16.70 -5.17
N PRO A 486 -9.79 16.55 -6.04
CA PRO A 486 -9.82 17.21 -7.36
C PRO A 486 -9.78 18.73 -7.26
N TYR A 487 -10.42 19.31 -6.24
CA TYR A 487 -10.40 20.76 -6.04
C TYR A 487 -9.00 21.25 -5.68
N VAL A 488 -8.34 20.61 -4.70
CA VAL A 488 -6.97 20.93 -4.31
C VAL A 488 -5.98 20.70 -5.45
N LEU A 489 -6.13 19.61 -6.21
CA LEU A 489 -5.31 19.35 -7.40
C LEU A 489 -5.41 20.49 -8.40
N ARG A 490 -6.62 20.96 -8.72
CA ARG A 490 -6.82 22.09 -9.64
C ARG A 490 -6.16 23.38 -9.16
N ILE A 491 -6.20 23.67 -7.85
CA ILE A 491 -5.52 24.84 -7.28
C ILE A 491 -4.00 24.71 -7.47
N LEU A 492 -3.41 23.56 -7.10
CA LEU A 492 -1.98 23.33 -7.21
C LEU A 492 -1.50 23.35 -8.67
N SER A 493 -2.26 22.79 -9.60
CA SER A 493 -1.96 22.86 -11.03
C SER A 493 -1.97 24.31 -11.54
N ARG A 494 -2.93 25.15 -11.08
CA ARG A 494 -2.96 26.58 -11.40
C ARG A 494 -1.75 27.32 -10.85
N ILE A 495 -1.37 27.05 -9.60
CA ILE A 495 -0.15 27.64 -9.02
C ILE A 495 1.09 27.25 -9.82
N ARG A 496 1.20 25.98 -10.21
CA ARG A 496 2.30 25.50 -11.05
C ARG A 496 2.32 26.11 -12.46
N ALA A 497 1.16 26.43 -13.02
CA ALA A 497 1.06 27.13 -14.30
C ALA A 497 1.44 28.63 -14.22
N GLY A 498 1.66 29.18 -13.02
CA GLY A 498 1.97 30.60 -12.81
C GLY A 498 0.74 31.49 -12.69
N ASP A 499 -0.46 30.89 -12.58
CA ASP A 499 -1.75 31.58 -12.46
C ASP A 499 -2.33 31.51 -11.05
N GLY A 500 -1.46 31.25 -10.05
CA GLY A 500 -1.83 31.18 -8.65
C GLY A 500 -2.36 32.51 -8.11
N ARG A 501 -3.30 32.43 -7.18
CA ARG A 501 -3.95 33.57 -6.52
C ARG A 501 -3.56 33.60 -5.04
N PRO A 502 -3.46 34.76 -4.40
CA PRO A 502 -3.15 34.83 -2.96
C PRO A 502 -4.11 34.00 -2.08
N SER A 503 -5.41 33.91 -2.45
CA SER A 503 -6.41 33.10 -1.72
C SER A 503 -6.22 31.60 -1.88
N ASP A 504 -5.44 31.12 -2.85
CA ASP A 504 -5.29 29.69 -3.15
C ASP A 504 -4.74 28.87 -1.97
N LEU A 505 -3.84 29.48 -1.20
CA LEU A 505 -3.23 28.79 -0.03
C LEU A 505 -4.26 28.60 1.08
N ASP A 506 -5.07 29.62 1.36
CA ASP A 506 -6.15 29.56 2.35
C ASP A 506 -7.26 28.59 1.90
N GLU A 507 -7.56 28.54 0.61
CA GLU A 507 -8.54 27.62 0.03
C GLU A 507 -8.09 26.15 0.16
N ILE A 508 -6.79 25.86 0.00
CA ILE A 508 -6.22 24.53 0.26
C ILE A 508 -6.40 24.17 1.74
N GLU A 509 -6.00 25.05 2.67
CA GLU A 509 -6.11 24.80 4.11
C GLU A 509 -7.57 24.54 4.51
N ALA A 510 -8.50 25.39 4.10
CA ALA A 510 -9.93 25.26 4.39
C ALA A 510 -10.51 23.94 3.84
N THR A 511 -10.10 23.54 2.62
CA THR A 511 -10.56 22.28 2.01
C THR A 511 -10.05 21.07 2.79
N VAL A 512 -8.77 21.07 3.19
CA VAL A 512 -8.19 19.97 3.98
C VAL A 512 -8.86 19.86 5.35
N ASP A 513 -9.13 20.99 6.01
CA ASP A 513 -9.80 20.99 7.31
C ASP A 513 -11.24 20.48 7.20
N LEU A 514 -11.99 20.90 6.16
CA LEU A 514 -13.31 20.35 5.88
C LEU A 514 -13.25 18.82 5.64
N MET A 515 -12.24 18.34 4.95
CA MET A 515 -12.08 16.89 4.74
C MET A 515 -11.80 16.14 6.04
N LYS A 516 -11.00 16.69 6.94
CA LYS A 516 -10.75 16.10 8.26
C LYS A 516 -12.01 15.97 9.10
N GLU A 517 -12.87 16.98 9.07
CA GLU A 517 -14.08 17.04 9.87
C GLU A 517 -15.23 16.20 9.28
N ALA A 518 -15.41 16.27 7.96
CA ALA A 518 -16.59 15.76 7.30
C ALA A 518 -16.41 14.44 6.52
N SER A 519 -15.19 13.91 6.38
CA SER A 519 -15.00 12.62 5.74
C SER A 519 -15.61 11.48 6.56
N LEU A 520 -16.19 10.50 5.85
CA LEU A 520 -16.82 9.35 6.49
C LEU A 520 -15.81 8.34 7.06
N CYS A 521 -14.62 8.25 6.49
CA CYS A 521 -13.57 7.35 6.95
C CYS A 521 -12.36 8.13 7.49
N PRO A 522 -11.57 7.56 8.41
CA PRO A 522 -10.39 8.21 8.98
C PRO A 522 -9.33 8.57 7.94
N GLN A 523 -9.18 7.76 6.89
CA GLN A 523 -8.17 7.96 5.86
C GLN A 523 -8.54 9.12 4.92
N GLY A 524 -9.84 9.33 4.64
CA GLY A 524 -10.30 10.47 3.84
C GLY A 524 -9.87 11.82 4.43
N GLY A 525 -9.82 11.93 5.77
CA GLY A 525 -9.30 13.11 6.45
C GLY A 525 -7.77 13.25 6.41
N LYS A 526 -7.03 12.20 6.02
CA LYS A 526 -5.56 12.18 6.01
C LYS A 526 -4.94 12.18 4.62
N VAL A 527 -5.70 11.87 3.58
CA VAL A 527 -5.19 11.66 2.22
C VAL A 527 -4.50 12.91 1.63
N LEU A 528 -4.84 14.10 2.10
CA LEU A 528 -4.19 15.37 1.74
C LEU A 528 -3.13 15.85 2.77
N ASN A 529 -2.76 15.01 3.76
CA ASN A 529 -1.68 15.35 4.68
C ASN A 529 -0.36 15.73 3.99
N PRO A 530 0.07 15.05 2.90
CA PRO A 530 1.28 15.46 2.20
C PRO A 530 1.21 16.89 1.67
N VAL A 531 0.04 17.33 1.24
CA VAL A 531 -0.17 18.70 0.74
C VAL A 531 -0.12 19.70 1.89
N ILE A 532 -0.90 19.48 2.95
CA ILE A 532 -0.97 20.45 4.05
C ILE A 532 0.34 20.54 4.83
N LEU A 533 1.05 19.41 5.03
CA LEU A 533 2.37 19.42 5.66
C LEU A 533 3.44 20.09 4.78
N SER A 534 3.33 19.98 3.45
CA SER A 534 4.19 20.74 2.52
C SER A 534 3.95 22.23 2.69
N LEU A 535 2.70 22.65 2.65
CA LEU A 535 2.31 24.06 2.80
C LEU A 535 2.77 24.62 4.15
N GLN A 536 2.47 23.95 5.26
CA GLN A 536 2.83 24.41 6.60
C GLN A 536 4.33 24.44 6.86
N ASN A 537 5.06 23.42 6.40
CA ASN A 537 6.50 23.33 6.65
C ASN A 537 7.34 24.17 5.68
N PHE A 538 6.81 24.49 4.49
CA PHE A 538 7.55 25.18 3.43
C PHE A 538 6.74 26.33 2.82
N LYS A 539 5.94 27.04 3.64
CA LYS A 539 5.02 28.10 3.22
C LYS A 539 5.66 29.12 2.29
N LYS A 540 6.90 29.54 2.59
CA LYS A 540 7.64 30.48 1.76
C LYS A 540 7.78 30.02 0.31
N GLU A 541 8.02 28.75 0.06
CA GLU A 541 8.14 28.21 -1.31
C GLU A 541 6.82 28.31 -2.09
N PHE A 542 5.68 28.12 -1.41
CA PHE A 542 4.36 28.30 -1.99
C PHE A 542 4.06 29.78 -2.26
N GLU A 543 4.39 30.68 -1.33
CA GLU A 543 4.24 32.12 -1.48
C GLU A 543 5.09 32.64 -2.66
N GLU A 544 6.34 32.19 -2.80
CA GLU A 544 7.21 32.53 -3.94
C GLU A 544 6.59 32.09 -5.29
N HIS A 545 5.92 30.91 -5.33
CA HIS A 545 5.23 30.46 -6.56
C HIS A 545 4.00 31.32 -6.87
N VAL A 546 3.22 31.71 -5.88
CA VAL A 546 1.98 32.47 -6.07
C VAL A 546 2.27 33.95 -6.36
N ILE A 547 3.17 34.55 -5.58
CA ILE A 547 3.39 36.01 -5.60
C ILE A 547 4.51 36.39 -6.60
N GLU A 548 5.65 35.69 -6.50
CA GLU A 548 6.86 36.03 -7.26
C GLU A 548 6.97 35.27 -8.60
N ARG A 549 6.11 34.28 -8.83
CA ARG A 549 6.20 33.32 -9.96
C ARG A 549 7.60 32.70 -10.05
N LYS A 550 8.16 32.33 -8.91
CA LYS A 550 9.52 31.83 -8.79
C LYS A 550 9.52 30.40 -8.27
N CYS A 551 10.22 29.50 -8.96
CA CYS A 551 10.47 28.13 -8.53
C CYS A 551 11.96 27.97 -8.21
N ALA A 552 12.31 27.84 -6.93
CA ALA A 552 13.71 27.69 -6.51
C ALA A 552 14.38 26.42 -7.10
N ALA A 553 13.61 25.34 -7.30
CA ALA A 553 14.09 24.11 -7.94
C ALA A 553 14.21 24.23 -9.48
N GLY A 554 13.62 25.27 -10.09
CA GLY A 554 13.67 25.50 -11.53
C GLY A 554 12.93 24.46 -12.38
N VAL A 555 11.92 23.79 -11.83
CA VAL A 555 11.22 22.68 -12.49
C VAL A 555 9.80 23.03 -12.96
N CYS A 556 9.20 24.10 -12.43
CA CYS A 556 7.86 24.55 -12.82
C CYS A 556 7.89 25.45 -14.04
N TRP A 557 8.88 26.32 -14.15
CA TRP A 557 9.09 27.20 -15.29
C TRP A 557 10.56 27.14 -15.71
N PRO A 558 10.87 27.14 -17.02
CA PRO A 558 12.25 27.27 -17.45
C PRO A 558 12.84 28.58 -16.87
N ARG A 559 14.07 28.52 -16.39
CA ARG A 559 14.79 29.72 -15.97
C ARG A 559 14.93 30.61 -17.21
N SER A 560 14.28 31.79 -17.16
CA SER A 560 14.48 32.85 -18.15
C SER A 560 15.92 33.32 -18.14
#